data_13c219ee91c0d856c21f7c5049f845b1
#
_entry.id   13c219ee91c0d856c21f7c5049f845b1
#
_cell.length_a   1.000
_cell.length_b   1.000
_cell.length_c   1.000
_cell.angle_alpha   90.00
_cell.angle_beta   90.00
_cell.angle_gamma   90.00
#
_symmetry.space_group_name_H-M   'P 1'
#
loop_
_entity.id
_entity.type
_entity.pdbx_description
1 polymer ?
#
loop_
_entity_poly.entity_id
_entity_poly.type
_entity_poly.pdbx_seq_one_letter_code
_entity_poly.pdbx_strand_id
1 'polypeptide(L)'
;MRWPLWLRARRHLCAGWSAYDLALHLWSIKREPLAEAGMVLPVLAPLTRQRAELIRRRWPDEDLIDQLRSESGAIACMPLDRWEDHRHALGEYYVHTQDVARPHGVLQQAPDAELQEALWLRTRTAARILRRRLPAGLVLEHSDGRRAGSGRGRPVVVVSGAPSELICWVYGRQPVTGVTVREE
;
A
#
# COMPACT_ATOMS: atom_id res chain seq x y z
N MET A 1 -5.53 -14.24 21.13
CA MET A 1 -5.26 -14.92 19.86
C MET A 1 -3.81 -14.64 19.46
N ARG A 2 -2.94 -15.67 19.33
CA ARG A 2 -1.53 -15.44 18.92
C ARG A 2 -1.46 -15.47 17.39
N TRP A 3 -1.03 -14.38 16.80
CA TRP A 3 -0.76 -14.28 15.38
C TRP A 3 0.32 -15.28 14.95
N PRO A 4 0.19 -15.96 13.80
CA PRO A 4 1.26 -16.78 13.25
C PRO A 4 2.56 -16.01 13.13
N LEU A 5 3.70 -16.65 13.41
CA LEU A 5 5.02 -16.00 13.43
C LEU A 5 5.36 -15.29 12.13
N TRP A 6 4.94 -15.82 10.97
CA TRP A 6 5.16 -15.21 9.66
C TRP A 6 4.36 -13.92 9.44
N LEU A 7 3.21 -13.73 10.14
CA LEU A 7 2.46 -12.47 10.15
C LEU A 7 3.15 -11.39 10.99
N ARG A 8 3.88 -11.79 12.05
CA ARG A 8 4.63 -10.87 12.92
C ARG A 8 5.92 -10.36 12.28
N ALA A 9 6.51 -11.12 11.36
CA ALA A 9 7.78 -10.78 10.71
C ALA A 9 7.63 -9.73 9.60
N ARG A 10 6.42 -9.22 9.32
CA ARG A 10 6.19 -8.15 8.35
C ARG A 10 6.77 -6.85 8.85
N ARG A 11 7.90 -6.47 8.27
CA ARG A 11 8.44 -5.12 8.48
C ARG A 11 7.51 -4.12 7.80
N HIS A 12 7.08 -3.10 8.53
CA HIS A 12 6.41 -1.94 7.96
C HIS A 12 7.34 -1.32 6.93
N LEU A 13 6.90 -1.19 5.67
CA LEU A 13 7.70 -0.60 4.59
C LEU A 13 8.10 0.85 4.91
N CYS A 14 7.36 1.50 5.80
CA CYS A 14 7.57 2.90 6.18
C CYS A 14 8.19 3.09 7.58
N ALA A 15 8.64 2.00 8.24
CA ALA A 15 9.34 2.14 9.51
C ALA A 15 10.64 2.91 9.31
N GLY A 16 10.76 4.06 9.99
CA GLY A 16 11.92 4.95 9.90
C GLY A 16 11.85 5.99 8.76
N TRP A 17 10.74 6.07 8.02
CA TRP A 17 10.53 7.11 7.02
C TRP A 17 9.99 8.39 7.66
N SER A 18 10.51 9.52 7.23
CA SER A 18 9.93 10.83 7.51
C SER A 18 8.72 11.11 6.60
N ALA A 19 7.94 12.12 6.92
CA ALA A 19 6.87 12.60 6.04
C ALA A 19 7.41 13.01 4.66
N TYR A 20 8.63 13.54 4.60
CA TYR A 20 9.31 13.85 3.35
C TYR A 20 9.61 12.58 2.53
N ASP A 21 10.10 11.52 3.16
CA ASP A 21 10.37 10.25 2.46
C ASP A 21 9.10 9.66 1.86
N LEU A 22 7.96 9.77 2.56
CA LEU A 22 6.65 9.38 2.05
C LEU A 22 6.22 10.25 0.86
N ALA A 23 6.38 11.57 0.97
CA ALA A 23 6.07 12.49 -0.12
C ALA A 23 6.94 12.21 -1.35
N LEU A 24 8.23 11.95 -1.14
CA LEU A 24 9.18 11.59 -2.20
C LEU A 24 8.76 10.28 -2.87
N HIS A 25 8.41 9.26 -2.10
CA HIS A 25 7.92 8.00 -2.63
C HIS A 25 6.66 8.18 -3.48
N LEU A 26 5.63 8.85 -2.96
CA LEU A 26 4.39 9.12 -3.70
C LEU A 26 4.62 9.94 -4.98
N TRP A 27 5.54 10.92 -4.92
CA TRP A 27 5.93 11.70 -6.09
C TRP A 27 6.65 10.81 -7.12
N SER A 28 7.57 9.96 -6.67
CA SER A 28 8.34 9.05 -7.54
C SER A 28 7.45 8.04 -8.23
N ILE A 29 6.52 7.43 -7.52
CA ILE A 29 5.52 6.51 -8.09
C ILE A 29 4.82 7.16 -9.28
N LYS A 30 4.42 8.42 -9.14
CA LYS A 30 3.66 9.13 -10.16
C LYS A 30 4.52 9.63 -11.33
N ARG A 31 5.78 10.03 -11.07
CA ARG A 31 6.56 10.83 -12.02
C ARG A 31 7.89 10.25 -12.43
N GLU A 32 8.44 9.36 -11.62
CA GLU A 32 9.75 8.77 -11.88
C GLU A 32 9.80 7.28 -11.44
N PRO A 33 9.09 6.39 -12.13
CA PRO A 33 8.99 4.97 -11.75
C PRO A 33 10.35 4.27 -11.60
N LEU A 34 11.39 4.77 -12.27
CA LEU A 34 12.75 4.23 -12.12
C LEU A 34 13.34 4.48 -10.73
N ALA A 35 12.88 5.53 -10.03
CA ALA A 35 13.27 5.79 -8.64
C ALA A 35 12.76 4.71 -7.68
N GLU A 36 11.72 3.97 -8.08
CA GLU A 36 11.11 2.89 -7.30
C GLU A 36 11.64 1.49 -7.68
N ALA A 37 12.45 1.40 -8.73
CA ALA A 37 12.91 0.12 -9.27
C ALA A 37 13.62 -0.76 -8.23
N GLY A 38 14.38 -0.16 -7.32
CA GLY A 38 15.09 -0.89 -6.25
C GLY A 38 14.19 -1.42 -5.14
N MET A 39 12.95 -0.94 -5.04
CA MET A 39 11.96 -1.50 -4.10
C MET A 39 11.41 -2.82 -4.62
N VAL A 40 11.34 -2.99 -5.95
CA VAL A 40 10.88 -4.22 -6.60
C VAL A 40 12.03 -5.18 -6.83
N LEU A 41 13.18 -4.66 -7.28
CA LEU A 41 14.38 -5.42 -7.60
C LEU A 41 15.56 -4.93 -6.75
N PRO A 42 15.97 -5.65 -5.68
CA PRO A 42 17.00 -5.20 -4.75
C PRO A 42 18.35 -4.85 -5.40
N VAL A 43 18.68 -5.47 -6.53
CA VAL A 43 19.90 -5.16 -7.31
C VAL A 43 19.91 -3.71 -7.81
N LEU A 44 18.74 -3.09 -7.98
CA LEU A 44 18.58 -1.70 -8.40
C LEU A 44 18.49 -0.69 -7.23
N ALA A 45 18.66 -1.14 -5.98
CA ALA A 45 18.62 -0.26 -4.81
C ALA A 45 19.62 0.92 -4.86
N PRO A 46 20.85 0.78 -5.43
CA PRO A 46 21.74 1.92 -5.64
C PRO A 46 21.14 2.99 -6.57
N LEU A 47 20.47 2.57 -7.65
CA LEU A 47 19.79 3.49 -8.57
C LEU A 47 18.66 4.24 -7.88
N THR A 48 17.82 3.54 -7.11
CA THR A 48 16.76 4.16 -6.32
C THR A 48 17.31 5.23 -5.37
N ARG A 49 18.39 4.92 -4.62
CA ARG A 49 19.02 5.90 -3.72
C ARG A 49 19.56 7.12 -4.47
N GLN A 50 20.24 6.92 -5.59
CA GLN A 50 20.76 8.00 -6.41
C GLN A 50 19.64 8.92 -6.93
N ARG A 51 18.54 8.33 -7.41
CA ARG A 51 17.38 9.08 -7.91
C ARG A 51 16.69 9.85 -6.79
N ALA A 52 16.48 9.21 -5.64
CA ALA A 52 15.92 9.86 -4.47
C ALA A 52 16.75 11.08 -4.04
N GLU A 53 18.08 10.97 -4.05
CA GLU A 53 18.98 12.09 -3.72
C GLU A 53 18.88 13.24 -4.73
N LEU A 54 18.77 12.94 -6.02
CA LEU A 54 18.56 13.97 -7.06
C LEU A 54 17.23 14.69 -6.87
N ILE A 55 16.16 13.98 -6.51
CA ILE A 55 14.85 14.55 -6.24
C ILE A 55 14.92 15.46 -5.00
N ARG A 56 15.59 15.02 -3.91
CA ARG A 56 15.79 15.82 -2.69
C ARG A 56 16.50 17.13 -2.97
N ARG A 57 17.52 17.11 -3.82
CA ARG A 57 18.25 18.34 -4.20
C ARG A 57 17.42 19.29 -5.05
N ARG A 58 16.52 18.74 -5.86
CA ARG A 58 15.67 19.52 -6.77
C ARG A 58 14.45 20.10 -6.06
N TRP A 59 13.87 19.37 -5.12
CA TRP A 59 12.62 19.70 -4.46
C TRP A 59 12.79 19.63 -2.94
N PRO A 60 13.11 20.75 -2.25
CA PRO A 60 13.04 20.81 -0.80
C PRO A 60 11.60 20.68 -0.30
N ASP A 61 11.43 20.43 1.01
CA ASP A 61 10.21 19.92 1.65
C ASP A 61 8.87 20.46 1.11
N GLU A 62 8.69 21.79 1.16
CA GLU A 62 7.42 22.42 0.76
C GLU A 62 7.18 22.31 -0.74
N ASP A 63 8.23 22.48 -1.54
CA ASP A 63 8.16 22.41 -2.99
C ASP A 63 7.75 21.01 -3.47
N LEU A 64 8.21 19.94 -2.79
CA LEU A 64 7.84 18.57 -3.12
C LEU A 64 6.36 18.30 -2.85
N ILE A 65 5.81 18.84 -1.76
CA ILE A 65 4.39 18.74 -1.44
C ILE A 65 3.54 19.47 -2.49
N ASP A 66 3.97 20.63 -2.94
CA ASP A 66 3.28 21.38 -4.00
C ASP A 66 3.35 20.64 -5.33
N GLN A 67 4.47 19.97 -5.63
CA GLN A 67 4.59 19.09 -6.77
C GLN A 67 3.65 17.88 -6.69
N LEU A 68 3.39 17.34 -5.51
CA LEU A 68 2.40 16.26 -5.32
C LEU A 68 0.97 16.73 -5.61
N ARG A 69 0.64 17.97 -5.21
CA ARG A 69 -0.68 18.59 -5.44
C ARG A 69 -0.88 18.98 -6.90
N SER A 70 0.22 19.27 -7.61
CA SER A 70 0.14 19.72 -9.01
C SER A 70 -0.18 18.54 -9.94
N GLU A 71 -1.16 18.73 -10.80
CA GLU A 71 -1.48 17.80 -11.89
C GLU A 71 -0.68 18.07 -13.17
N SER A 72 0.05 19.20 -13.21
CA SER A 72 0.79 19.63 -14.39
C SER A 72 2.08 18.84 -14.59
N GLY A 73 2.37 18.51 -15.84
CA GLY A 73 3.71 18.06 -16.29
C GLY A 73 4.03 16.59 -16.02
N ALA A 74 3.07 15.75 -15.70
CA ALA A 74 3.34 14.36 -15.43
C ALA A 74 2.83 13.43 -16.51
N ILE A 75 3.72 12.62 -17.04
CA ILE A 75 3.33 11.32 -17.54
C ILE A 75 3.23 10.44 -16.30
N ALA A 76 2.05 10.41 -15.69
CA ALA A 76 1.76 9.44 -14.64
C ALA A 76 1.74 8.06 -15.29
N CYS A 77 2.85 7.37 -15.30
CA CYS A 77 2.94 6.05 -15.86
C CYS A 77 3.44 5.09 -14.78
N MET A 78 2.56 4.76 -13.86
CA MET A 78 2.74 3.53 -13.11
C MET A 78 2.50 2.37 -14.07
N PRO A 79 3.43 1.43 -14.21
CA PRO A 79 3.26 0.29 -15.12
C PRO A 79 1.97 -0.51 -14.88
N LEU A 80 1.47 -0.51 -13.64
CA LEU A 80 0.25 -1.21 -13.24
C LEU A 80 -1.02 -0.36 -13.38
N ASP A 81 -0.94 0.97 -13.34
CA ASP A 81 -2.10 1.88 -13.39
C ASP A 81 -2.90 1.71 -14.66
N ARG A 82 -2.24 1.47 -15.79
CA ARG A 82 -2.91 1.24 -17.07
C ARG A 82 -3.80 0.00 -17.07
N TRP A 83 -3.45 -1.02 -16.27
CA TRP A 83 -4.21 -2.27 -16.16
C TRP A 83 -5.18 -2.28 -14.99
N GLU A 84 -4.91 -1.46 -13.98
CA GLU A 84 -5.71 -1.37 -12.76
C GLU A 84 -6.58 -0.11 -12.68
N ASP A 85 -6.67 0.68 -13.76
CA ASP A 85 -7.47 1.90 -13.81
C ASP A 85 -7.14 2.83 -12.63
N HIS A 86 -5.84 3.17 -12.49
CA HIS A 86 -5.28 4.01 -11.42
C HIS A 86 -5.47 3.52 -9.97
N ARG A 87 -6.06 2.32 -9.78
CA ARG A 87 -6.30 1.77 -8.45
C ARG A 87 -5.02 1.48 -7.67
N HIS A 88 -3.90 1.24 -8.37
CA HIS A 88 -2.60 1.09 -7.71
C HIS A 88 -2.20 2.38 -7.02
N ALA A 89 -2.17 3.50 -7.73
CA ALA A 89 -1.86 4.80 -7.17
C ALA A 89 -2.82 5.18 -6.04
N LEU A 90 -4.13 4.96 -6.23
CA LEU A 90 -5.14 5.19 -5.19
C LEU A 90 -4.81 4.41 -3.91
N GLY A 91 -4.44 3.14 -4.02
CA GLY A 91 -4.08 2.29 -2.89
C GLY A 91 -2.84 2.81 -2.16
N GLU A 92 -1.80 3.23 -2.90
CA GLU A 92 -0.59 3.81 -2.33
C GLU A 92 -0.91 5.13 -1.58
N TYR A 93 -1.63 6.05 -2.23
CA TYR A 93 -2.04 7.31 -1.60
C TYR A 93 -2.89 7.06 -0.34
N TYR A 94 -3.86 6.14 -0.41
CA TYR A 94 -4.70 5.83 0.74
C TYR A 94 -3.88 5.31 1.92
N VAL A 95 -3.07 4.27 1.69
CA VAL A 95 -2.28 3.63 2.75
C VAL A 95 -1.28 4.60 3.37
N HIS A 96 -0.59 5.39 2.56
CA HIS A 96 0.39 6.34 3.07
C HIS A 96 -0.25 7.55 3.78
N THR A 97 -1.48 7.92 3.41
CA THR A 97 -2.27 8.87 4.20
C THR A 97 -2.55 8.30 5.60
N GLN A 98 -2.89 7.00 5.69
CA GLN A 98 -3.08 6.34 6.98
C GLN A 98 -1.78 6.26 7.79
N ASP A 99 -0.64 6.06 7.13
CA ASP A 99 0.69 6.01 7.78
C ASP A 99 1.03 7.33 8.50
N VAL A 100 0.54 8.46 7.98
CA VAL A 100 0.73 9.78 8.60
C VAL A 100 -0.40 10.10 9.59
N ALA A 101 -1.65 9.91 9.20
CA ALA A 101 -2.79 10.38 9.98
C ALA A 101 -3.01 9.61 11.28
N ARG A 102 -2.91 8.28 11.24
CA ARG A 102 -3.21 7.43 12.41
C ARG A 102 -2.25 7.67 13.59
N PRO A 103 -0.92 7.71 13.41
CA PRO A 103 0.01 7.97 14.51
C PRO A 103 -0.18 9.36 15.15
N HIS A 104 -0.68 10.32 14.39
CA HIS A 104 -0.92 11.69 14.85
C HIS A 104 -2.34 11.94 15.36
N GLY A 105 -3.19 10.90 15.41
CA GLY A 105 -4.57 11.03 15.88
C GLY A 105 -5.44 11.94 15.00
N VAL A 106 -5.05 12.12 13.72
CA VAL A 106 -5.83 12.94 12.79
C VAL A 106 -7.12 12.21 12.41
N LEU A 107 -8.25 12.78 12.79
CA LEU A 107 -9.56 12.26 12.40
C LEU A 107 -9.77 12.45 10.91
N GLN A 108 -10.07 11.36 10.23
CA GLN A 108 -10.39 11.37 8.81
C GLN A 108 -11.86 11.04 8.60
N GLN A 109 -12.41 11.59 7.53
CA GLN A 109 -13.73 11.17 7.08
C GLN A 109 -13.70 9.68 6.69
N ALA A 110 -14.71 8.93 7.10
CA ALA A 110 -14.84 7.54 6.68
C ALA A 110 -14.96 7.47 5.15
N PRO A 111 -14.27 6.53 4.50
CA PRO A 111 -14.39 6.33 3.06
C PRO A 111 -15.84 6.05 2.67
N ASP A 112 -16.34 6.75 1.64
CA ASP A 112 -17.63 6.48 1.05
C ASP A 112 -17.69 5.13 0.32
N ALA A 113 -18.84 4.76 -0.20
CA ALA A 113 -19.06 3.48 -0.85
C ALA A 113 -18.21 3.32 -2.13
N GLU A 114 -18.01 4.40 -2.89
CA GLU A 114 -17.22 4.39 -4.11
C GLU A 114 -15.73 4.15 -3.81
N LEU A 115 -15.18 4.87 -2.84
CA LEU A 115 -13.81 4.66 -2.40
C LEU A 115 -13.62 3.27 -1.78
N GLN A 116 -14.57 2.78 -0.98
CA GLN A 116 -14.52 1.42 -0.43
C GLN A 116 -14.46 0.37 -1.55
N GLU A 117 -15.27 0.50 -2.61
CA GLU A 117 -15.25 -0.43 -3.73
C GLU A 117 -13.92 -0.37 -4.51
N ALA A 118 -13.40 0.82 -4.78
CA ALA A 118 -12.11 0.99 -5.43
C ALA A 118 -10.98 0.36 -4.62
N LEU A 119 -10.97 0.58 -3.29
CA LEU A 119 -10.02 -0.05 -2.38
C LEU A 119 -10.19 -1.58 -2.33
N TRP A 120 -11.42 -2.11 -2.40
CA TRP A 120 -11.66 -3.55 -2.48
C TRP A 120 -11.01 -4.16 -3.72
N LEU A 121 -11.25 -3.55 -4.90
CA LEU A 121 -10.67 -4.01 -6.16
C LEU A 121 -9.13 -4.01 -6.11
N ARG A 122 -8.54 -2.94 -5.57
CA ARG A 122 -7.09 -2.86 -5.38
C ARG A 122 -6.56 -3.89 -4.38
N THR A 123 -7.25 -4.08 -3.27
CA THR A 123 -6.88 -5.05 -2.24
C THR A 123 -6.80 -6.46 -2.80
N ARG A 124 -7.76 -6.83 -3.66
CA ARG A 124 -7.78 -8.13 -4.35
C ARG A 124 -6.53 -8.36 -5.21
N THR A 125 -6.09 -7.33 -5.93
CA THR A 125 -4.88 -7.43 -6.77
C THR A 125 -3.62 -7.51 -5.91
N ALA A 126 -3.49 -6.66 -4.91
CA ALA A 126 -2.36 -6.68 -3.98
C ALA A 126 -2.25 -8.01 -3.23
N ALA A 127 -3.38 -8.57 -2.81
CA ALA A 127 -3.42 -9.86 -2.12
C ALA A 127 -2.96 -11.02 -3.01
N ARG A 128 -3.17 -10.97 -4.33
CA ARG A 128 -2.63 -11.99 -5.25
C ARG A 128 -1.11 -12.04 -5.24
N ILE A 129 -0.47 -10.87 -5.13
CA ILE A 129 1.00 -10.77 -5.05
C ILE A 129 1.45 -11.27 -3.68
N LEU A 130 0.80 -10.80 -2.62
CA LEU A 130 1.11 -11.21 -1.25
C LEU A 130 1.02 -12.73 -1.07
N ARG A 131 -0.06 -13.34 -1.56
CA ARG A 131 -0.29 -14.79 -1.46
C ARG A 131 0.87 -15.63 -2.00
N ARG A 132 1.53 -15.19 -3.08
CA ARG A 132 2.68 -15.91 -3.65
C ARG A 132 3.86 -16.05 -2.68
N ARG A 133 3.89 -15.20 -1.64
CA ARG A 133 4.94 -15.16 -0.62
C ARG A 133 4.51 -15.80 0.69
N LEU A 134 3.27 -16.29 0.78
CA LEU A 134 2.74 -16.91 1.99
C LEU A 134 2.79 -18.44 1.88
N PRO A 135 3.18 -19.13 2.95
CA PRO A 135 3.13 -20.61 3.03
C PRO A 135 1.70 -21.15 3.21
N ALA A 136 0.69 -20.30 3.20
CA ALA A 136 -0.71 -20.61 3.50
C ALA A 136 -1.64 -20.08 2.41
N GLY A 137 -2.85 -20.62 2.33
CA GLY A 137 -3.93 -20.03 1.55
C GLY A 137 -4.37 -18.70 2.17
N LEU A 138 -4.74 -17.73 1.35
CA LEU A 138 -5.26 -16.44 1.81
C LEU A 138 -6.60 -16.16 1.16
N VAL A 139 -7.60 -15.89 2.00
CA VAL A 139 -8.93 -15.41 1.60
C VAL A 139 -9.17 -14.07 2.27
N LEU A 140 -9.51 -13.07 1.48
CA LEU A 140 -10.03 -11.80 1.97
C LEU A 140 -11.55 -11.86 1.96
N GLU A 141 -12.17 -11.36 3.01
CA GLU A 141 -13.61 -11.30 3.16
C GLU A 141 -14.03 -9.86 3.45
N HIS A 142 -14.75 -9.29 2.52
CA HIS A 142 -15.32 -7.95 2.63
C HIS A 142 -16.42 -7.94 3.70
N SER A 143 -16.65 -6.81 4.34
CA SER A 143 -17.69 -6.66 5.37
C SER A 143 -19.13 -6.96 4.89
N ASP A 144 -19.38 -6.97 3.57
CA ASP A 144 -20.64 -7.38 2.95
C ASP A 144 -20.73 -8.88 2.63
N GLY A 145 -19.71 -9.67 2.99
CA GLY A 145 -19.66 -11.11 2.77
C GLY A 145 -19.00 -11.54 1.46
N ARG A 146 -18.67 -10.64 0.55
CA ARG A 146 -17.92 -10.97 -0.68
C ARG A 146 -16.54 -11.49 -0.33
N ARG A 147 -16.10 -12.55 -0.99
CA ARG A 147 -14.79 -13.16 -0.76
C ARG A 147 -13.89 -13.09 -1.99
N ALA A 148 -12.61 -12.91 -1.77
CA ALA A 148 -11.58 -12.91 -2.82
C ALA A 148 -10.32 -13.62 -2.32
N GLY A 149 -9.64 -14.29 -3.23
CA GLY A 149 -8.43 -15.03 -2.91
C GLY A 149 -8.55 -16.50 -3.33
N SER A 150 -7.68 -17.33 -2.84
CA SER A 150 -7.75 -18.77 -3.12
C SER A 150 -7.36 -19.55 -1.88
N GLY A 151 -8.18 -20.53 -1.55
CA GLY A 151 -7.91 -21.51 -0.52
C GLY A 151 -6.84 -22.56 -0.89
N ARG A 152 -5.97 -22.28 -1.86
CA ARG A 152 -4.83 -23.14 -2.20
C ARG A 152 -3.73 -22.95 -1.16
N GLY A 153 -3.30 -24.03 -0.58
CA GLY A 153 -2.40 -24.06 0.57
C GLY A 153 -3.16 -24.24 1.88
N ARG A 154 -2.55 -24.95 2.82
CA ARG A 154 -3.11 -25.13 4.16
C ARG A 154 -2.09 -24.71 5.19
N PRO A 155 -2.50 -24.07 6.31
CA PRO A 155 -3.89 -23.67 6.60
C PRO A 155 -4.40 -22.56 5.66
N VAL A 156 -5.70 -22.37 5.61
CA VAL A 156 -6.32 -21.23 4.93
C VAL A 156 -6.53 -20.13 5.96
N VAL A 157 -5.96 -18.96 5.71
CA VAL A 157 -6.16 -17.78 6.55
C VAL A 157 -7.22 -16.89 5.91
N VAL A 158 -8.27 -16.61 6.64
CA VAL A 158 -9.34 -15.70 6.23
C VAL A 158 -9.18 -14.38 6.98
N VAL A 159 -9.15 -13.30 6.24
CA VAL A 159 -9.01 -11.94 6.77
C VAL A 159 -10.25 -11.14 6.39
N SER A 160 -11.06 -10.78 7.37
CA SER A 160 -12.36 -10.13 7.18
C SER A 160 -12.34 -8.69 7.68
N GLY A 161 -12.97 -7.77 6.96
CA GLY A 161 -13.09 -6.38 7.36
C GLY A 161 -13.57 -5.46 6.24
N ALA A 162 -13.64 -4.15 6.54
CA ALA A 162 -13.89 -3.13 5.53
C ALA A 162 -12.69 -3.03 4.55
N PRO A 163 -12.92 -2.76 3.25
CA PRO A 163 -11.84 -2.62 2.26
C PRO A 163 -10.74 -1.65 2.67
N SER A 164 -11.11 -0.53 3.26
CA SER A 164 -10.18 0.48 3.78
C SER A 164 -9.21 -0.06 4.85
N GLU A 165 -9.64 -1.03 5.64
CA GLU A 165 -8.79 -1.67 6.64
C GLU A 165 -8.07 -2.90 6.06
N LEU A 166 -8.74 -3.64 5.18
CA LEU A 166 -8.13 -4.78 4.49
C LEU A 166 -6.93 -4.37 3.64
N ILE A 167 -6.99 -3.24 2.94
CA ILE A 167 -5.86 -2.74 2.15
C ILE A 167 -4.67 -2.41 3.06
N CYS A 168 -4.90 -1.73 4.18
CA CYS A 168 -3.87 -1.45 5.17
C CYS A 168 -3.25 -2.75 5.70
N TRP A 169 -4.07 -3.76 5.98
CA TRP A 169 -3.59 -5.07 6.41
C TRP A 169 -2.72 -5.75 5.34
N VAL A 170 -3.17 -5.75 4.08
CA VAL A 170 -2.43 -6.34 2.94
C VAL A 170 -1.08 -5.65 2.73
N TYR A 171 -1.03 -4.34 2.93
CA TYR A 171 0.21 -3.55 2.87
C TYR A 171 1.08 -3.69 4.14
N GLY A 172 0.69 -4.52 5.08
CA GLY A 172 1.46 -4.84 6.28
C GLY A 172 1.36 -3.85 7.41
N ARG A 173 0.40 -2.91 7.38
CA ARG A 173 0.16 -1.96 8.46
C ARG A 173 -0.53 -2.65 9.61
N GLN A 174 -0.02 -2.44 10.80
CA GLN A 174 -0.60 -3.00 12.02
C GLN A 174 -0.33 -2.07 13.21
N PRO A 175 -1.28 -1.96 14.16
CA PRO A 175 -2.58 -2.61 14.16
C PRO A 175 -3.56 -2.00 13.14
N VAL A 176 -4.50 -2.81 12.62
CA VAL A 176 -5.65 -2.33 11.86
C VAL A 176 -6.92 -2.56 12.67
N THR A 177 -7.80 -1.57 12.65
CA THR A 177 -9.05 -1.62 13.40
C THR A 177 -10.12 -2.35 12.60
N GLY A 178 -10.94 -3.19 13.26
CA GLY A 178 -12.07 -3.85 12.59
C GLY A 178 -11.67 -4.93 11.57
N VAL A 179 -10.41 -5.42 11.61
CA VAL A 179 -9.99 -6.58 10.84
C VAL A 179 -9.94 -7.80 11.75
N THR A 180 -10.60 -8.87 11.35
CA THR A 180 -10.52 -10.18 12.01
C THR A 180 -9.74 -11.16 11.16
N VAL A 181 -8.97 -12.03 11.81
CA VAL A 181 -8.20 -13.08 11.14
C VAL A 181 -8.54 -14.41 11.78
N ARG A 182 -8.94 -15.39 10.96
CA ARG A 182 -9.23 -16.76 11.40
C ARG A 182 -8.59 -17.77 10.46
N GLU A 183 -8.42 -18.99 10.95
CA GLU A 183 -8.01 -20.14 10.14
C GLU A 183 -9.24 -20.99 9.78
N GLU A 184 -9.27 -21.49 8.53
CA GLU A 184 -10.25 -22.43 8.01
C GLU A 184 -9.57 -23.71 7.50
#